data_d4784dd69a0e3fdeb788e2789c746db3
#
_entry.id   d4784dd69a0e3fdeb788e2789c746db3
#
_cell.length_a   1.000
_cell.length_b   1.000
_cell.length_c   1.000
_cell.angle_alpha   90.00
_cell.angle_beta   90.00
_cell.angle_gamma   90.00
#
_symmetry.space_group_name_H-M   'P 1'
#
loop_
_entity.id
_entity.type
_entity.pdbx_description
1 polymer ?
#
loop_
_entity_poly.entity_id
_entity_poly.type
_entity_poly.pdbx_seq_one_letter_code
_entity_poly.pdbx_strand_id
1 'polypeptide(L)'
;MKELQVIPEFDFRQLVTAADGEPVTDTFQIAKAFGKRHSDVMRALKNCHCSEDFRSAHFCAAEKINDLGMFDKKQKYYRMDFSGFVMLVMGFNGAKADAVKEAYINAFNWMTAELRKYSEIYEAERNAVMLEYMKEKDVASMSGRLLNRWGRVKKPQLLARIERLEQQGQIGLPGVAK
;
A
#
# COMPACT_ATOMS: atom_id res chain seq x y z
N MET A 1 29.60 -27.07 -3.99
CA MET A 1 28.43 -26.44 -3.38
C MET A 1 28.83 -25.01 -3.01
N LYS A 2 28.35 -24.00 -3.73
CA LYS A 2 28.57 -22.59 -3.33
C LYS A 2 27.62 -22.33 -2.17
N GLU A 3 28.14 -22.01 -1.00
CA GLU A 3 27.37 -21.51 0.12
C GLU A 3 26.58 -20.31 -0.35
N LEU A 4 25.26 -20.43 -0.26
CA LEU A 4 24.35 -19.28 -0.37
C LEU A 4 24.74 -18.35 0.78
N GLN A 5 25.37 -17.22 0.46
CA GLN A 5 25.61 -16.17 1.44
C GLN A 5 24.24 -15.81 2.04
N VAL A 6 24.08 -16.17 3.31
CA VAL A 6 22.91 -15.76 4.10
C VAL A 6 22.88 -14.24 4.08
N ILE A 7 21.96 -13.70 3.31
CA ILE A 7 21.65 -12.28 3.35
C ILE A 7 21.17 -12.01 4.77
N PRO A 8 21.67 -10.96 5.47
CA PRO A 8 21.15 -10.61 6.78
C PRO A 8 19.63 -10.57 6.68
N GLU A 9 18.91 -11.14 7.65
CA GLU A 9 17.45 -11.19 7.74
C GLU A 9 16.86 -9.80 7.49
N PHE A 10 16.73 -9.49 6.24
CA PHE A 10 16.04 -8.29 5.80
C PHE A 10 14.56 -8.65 5.91
N ASP A 11 13.88 -8.11 6.91
CA ASP A 11 12.43 -8.25 6.97
C ASP A 11 11.86 -7.60 5.70
N PHE A 12 11.57 -8.44 4.70
CA PHE A 12 11.08 -8.01 3.38
C PHE A 12 9.80 -7.16 3.49
N ARG A 13 9.06 -7.30 4.62
CA ARG A 13 7.85 -6.51 4.91
C ARG A 13 8.15 -5.02 5.09
N GLN A 14 9.40 -4.66 5.44
CA GLN A 14 9.82 -3.27 5.57
C GLN A 14 10.27 -2.64 4.24
N LEU A 15 10.41 -3.42 3.18
CA LEU A 15 10.84 -2.92 1.87
C LEU A 15 9.71 -2.22 1.09
N VAL A 16 8.47 -2.53 1.41
CA VAL A 16 7.29 -2.07 0.69
C VAL A 16 6.26 -1.57 1.69
N THR A 17 5.57 -0.51 1.35
CA THR A 17 4.47 0.06 2.12
C THR A 17 3.21 0.09 1.27
N ALA A 18 2.03 0.11 1.89
CA ALA A 18 0.79 0.31 1.16
C ALA A 18 0.49 1.82 1.05
N ALA A 19 0.19 2.29 -0.16
CA ALA A 19 -0.33 3.62 -0.41
C ALA A 19 -1.46 3.53 -1.43
N ASP A 20 -2.59 4.15 -1.11
CA ASP A 20 -3.78 4.16 -1.98
C ASP A 20 -4.28 2.77 -2.43
N GLY A 21 -4.07 1.75 -1.57
CA GLY A 21 -4.44 0.37 -1.87
C GLY A 21 -3.45 -0.42 -2.74
N GLU A 22 -2.31 0.16 -3.07
CA GLU A 22 -1.25 -0.47 -3.86
C GLU A 22 0.07 -0.56 -3.09
N PRO A 23 0.89 -1.60 -3.36
CA PRO A 23 2.21 -1.71 -2.77
C PRO A 23 3.18 -0.72 -3.44
N VAL A 24 3.86 0.08 -2.64
CA VAL A 24 4.84 1.07 -3.09
C VAL A 24 6.14 0.97 -2.30
N THR A 25 7.23 1.43 -2.89
CA THR A 25 8.50 1.64 -2.21
C THR A 25 9.02 3.06 -2.45
N ASP A 26 10.08 3.46 -1.76
CA ASP A 26 10.67 4.77 -1.93
C ASP A 26 12.20 4.72 -2.15
N THR A 27 12.76 5.84 -2.61
CA THR A 27 14.19 5.94 -2.93
C THR A 27 15.11 5.81 -1.72
N PHE A 28 14.63 6.06 -0.48
CA PHE A 28 15.39 5.84 0.75
C PHE A 28 15.46 4.36 1.09
N GLN A 29 14.33 3.65 0.99
CA GLN A 29 14.26 2.21 1.21
C GLN A 29 15.15 1.47 0.20
N ILE A 30 15.10 1.86 -1.07
CA ILE A 30 15.97 1.33 -2.11
C ILE A 30 17.45 1.59 -1.79
N ALA A 31 17.80 2.82 -1.42
CA ALA A 31 19.18 3.17 -1.07
C ALA A 31 19.71 2.28 0.09
N LYS A 32 18.90 2.13 1.14
CA LYS A 32 19.23 1.29 2.30
C LYS A 32 19.39 -0.17 1.91
N ALA A 33 18.43 -0.73 1.17
CA ALA A 33 18.43 -2.13 0.77
C ALA A 33 19.62 -2.50 -0.13
N PHE A 34 19.93 -1.64 -1.11
CA PHE A 34 21.05 -1.86 -2.03
C PHE A 34 22.41 -1.40 -1.49
N GLY A 35 22.47 -0.83 -0.28
CA GLY A 35 23.69 -0.28 0.31
C GLY A 35 24.29 0.86 -0.52
N LYS A 36 23.42 1.65 -1.18
CA LYS A 36 23.79 2.81 -2.00
C LYS A 36 23.48 4.11 -1.27
N ARG A 37 24.19 5.19 -1.62
CA ARG A 37 23.80 6.51 -1.12
C ARG A 37 22.50 6.96 -1.81
N HIS A 38 21.62 7.63 -1.08
CA HIS A 38 20.37 8.17 -1.64
C HIS A 38 20.60 9.07 -2.86
N SER A 39 21.69 9.87 -2.84
CA SER A 39 22.10 10.69 -4.00
C SER A 39 22.39 9.88 -5.27
N ASP A 40 22.94 8.66 -5.13
CA ASP A 40 23.24 7.80 -6.27
C ASP A 40 21.97 7.18 -6.85
N VAL A 41 21.01 6.80 -5.98
CA VAL A 41 19.68 6.34 -6.40
C VAL A 41 18.93 7.46 -7.12
N MET A 42 18.96 8.68 -6.58
CA MET A 42 18.34 9.85 -7.22
C MET A 42 18.97 10.18 -8.58
N ARG A 43 20.28 9.99 -8.72
CA ARG A 43 20.98 10.16 -9.99
C ARG A 43 20.57 9.07 -10.99
N ALA A 44 20.47 7.81 -10.56
CA ALA A 44 20.00 6.71 -11.40
C ALA A 44 18.57 6.97 -11.89
N LEU A 45 17.69 7.48 -11.03
CA LEU A 45 16.33 7.85 -11.40
C LEU A 45 16.30 8.96 -12.46
N LYS A 46 17.13 10.00 -12.31
CA LYS A 46 17.23 11.07 -13.31
C LYS A 46 17.75 10.58 -14.66
N ASN A 47 18.69 9.64 -14.65
CA ASN A 47 19.28 9.06 -15.84
C ASN A 47 18.45 7.89 -16.42
N CYS A 48 17.32 7.58 -15.84
CA CYS A 48 16.43 6.55 -16.34
C CYS A 48 15.75 7.03 -17.62
N HIS A 49 16.04 6.37 -18.74
CA HIS A 49 15.47 6.67 -20.05
C HIS A 49 14.09 6.01 -20.20
N CYS A 50 13.07 6.60 -19.59
CA CYS A 50 11.68 6.21 -19.74
C CYS A 50 10.86 7.36 -20.35
N SER A 51 9.71 7.05 -20.96
CA SER A 51 8.79 8.08 -21.47
C SER A 51 8.26 8.96 -20.33
N GLU A 52 7.84 10.18 -20.65
CA GLU A 52 7.23 11.09 -19.66
C GLU A 52 5.94 10.51 -19.09
N ASP A 53 5.14 9.82 -19.91
CA ASP A 53 3.91 9.14 -19.45
C ASP A 53 4.23 8.05 -18.42
N PHE A 54 5.24 7.22 -18.69
CA PHE A 54 5.69 6.21 -17.72
C PHE A 54 6.22 6.86 -16.45
N ARG A 55 7.00 7.93 -16.57
CA ARG A 55 7.57 8.65 -15.43
C ARG A 55 6.48 9.23 -14.54
N SER A 56 5.49 9.89 -15.12
CA SER A 56 4.37 10.48 -14.37
C SER A 56 3.46 9.44 -13.71
N ALA A 57 3.28 8.28 -14.35
CA ALA A 57 2.43 7.21 -13.83
C ALA A 57 3.08 6.45 -12.66
N HIS A 58 4.41 6.22 -12.71
CA HIS A 58 5.08 5.28 -11.81
C HIS A 58 6.03 5.91 -10.79
N PHE A 59 6.32 7.23 -10.88
CA PHE A 59 7.20 7.94 -9.95
C PHE A 59 6.52 9.17 -9.36
N CYS A 60 6.13 9.10 -8.11
CA CYS A 60 5.51 10.19 -7.39
C CYS A 60 6.57 10.95 -6.58
N ALA A 61 6.77 12.23 -6.88
CA ALA A 61 7.69 13.09 -6.12
C ALA A 61 7.10 13.45 -4.76
N ALA A 62 7.91 13.36 -3.71
CA ALA A 62 7.54 13.74 -2.35
C ALA A 62 8.71 14.45 -1.65
N GLU A 63 8.43 15.15 -0.56
CA GLU A 63 9.42 15.84 0.27
C GLU A 63 9.31 15.35 1.70
N LYS A 64 10.45 15.08 2.32
CA LYS A 64 10.54 14.75 3.74
C LYS A 64 11.34 15.83 4.45
N ILE A 65 10.84 16.30 5.58
CA ILE A 65 11.58 17.20 6.48
C ILE A 65 12.54 16.34 7.29
N ASN A 66 13.80 16.70 7.31
CA ASN A 66 14.83 15.99 8.07
C ASN A 66 15.04 16.70 9.41
N ASP A 67 14.46 16.15 10.48
CA ASP A 67 14.49 16.72 11.84
C ASP A 67 15.86 16.56 12.56
N LEU A 68 16.88 16.04 11.86
CA LEU A 68 18.20 15.72 12.42
C LEU A 68 19.20 16.88 12.40
N GLY A 69 18.79 18.10 12.13
CA GLY A 69 19.70 19.25 12.06
C GLY A 69 19.11 20.56 12.56
N MET A 70 19.98 21.52 12.87
CA MET A 70 19.64 22.86 13.35
C MET A 70 18.82 23.69 12.31
N PHE A 71 18.60 23.14 11.11
CA PHE A 71 17.79 23.72 10.04
C PHE A 71 16.94 22.63 9.40
N ASP A 72 15.64 22.87 9.28
CA ASP A 72 14.68 22.01 8.57
C ASP A 72 15.06 21.87 7.09
N LYS A 73 15.87 20.89 6.77
CA LYS A 73 16.30 20.65 5.40
C LYS A 73 15.32 19.73 4.70
N LYS A 74 14.51 20.28 3.80
CA LYS A 74 13.61 19.49 2.95
C LYS A 74 14.45 18.60 2.02
N GLN A 75 14.21 17.32 2.09
CA GLN A 75 14.86 16.32 1.23
C GLN A 75 13.84 15.73 0.27
N LYS A 76 14.09 15.90 -1.03
CA LYS A 76 13.25 15.32 -2.08
C LYS A 76 13.51 13.83 -2.20
N TYR A 77 12.44 13.06 -2.35
CA TYR A 77 12.48 11.64 -2.63
C TYR A 77 11.34 11.26 -3.59
N TYR A 78 11.35 10.04 -4.11
CA TYR A 78 10.30 9.55 -4.97
C TYR A 78 9.73 8.27 -4.38
N ARG A 79 8.40 8.16 -4.40
CA ARG A 79 7.67 6.93 -4.23
C ARG A 79 7.47 6.31 -5.60
N MET A 80 7.44 4.99 -5.65
CA MET A 80 7.22 4.26 -6.90
C MET A 80 6.54 2.93 -6.63
N ASP A 81 5.74 2.50 -7.59
CA ASP A 81 5.13 1.19 -7.62
C ASP A 81 6.14 0.12 -8.09
N PHE A 82 5.65 -1.11 -8.31
CA PHE A 82 6.49 -2.21 -8.77
C PHE A 82 7.14 -1.93 -10.14
N SER A 83 6.41 -1.32 -11.07
CA SER A 83 6.92 -1.00 -12.42
C SER A 83 8.04 0.03 -12.37
N GLY A 84 7.86 1.10 -11.61
CA GLY A 84 8.90 2.12 -11.38
C GLY A 84 10.12 1.54 -10.68
N PHE A 85 9.93 0.68 -9.67
CA PHE A 85 11.02 -0.02 -9.01
C PHE A 85 11.82 -0.89 -9.98
N VAL A 86 11.18 -1.75 -10.77
CA VAL A 86 11.85 -2.62 -11.75
C VAL A 86 12.66 -1.79 -12.74
N MET A 87 12.06 -0.72 -13.29
CA MET A 87 12.73 0.16 -14.25
C MET A 87 13.98 0.81 -13.66
N LEU A 88 13.93 1.24 -12.41
CA LEU A 88 15.08 1.87 -11.72
C LEU A 88 16.20 0.86 -11.44
N VAL A 89 15.86 -0.37 -10.97
CA VAL A 89 16.87 -1.34 -10.51
C VAL A 89 17.42 -2.25 -11.58
N MET A 90 16.89 -2.22 -12.81
CA MET A 90 17.43 -2.97 -13.94
C MET A 90 18.91 -2.68 -14.18
N GLY A 91 19.35 -1.44 -13.95
CA GLY A 91 20.75 -1.03 -14.06
C GLY A 91 21.65 -1.41 -12.87
N PHE A 92 21.10 -1.99 -11.80
CA PHE A 92 21.89 -2.38 -10.63
C PHE A 92 22.39 -3.82 -10.80
N ASN A 93 23.70 -4.03 -10.77
CA ASN A 93 24.34 -5.32 -11.06
C ASN A 93 25.09 -5.87 -9.85
N GLY A 94 25.32 -7.21 -9.86
CA GLY A 94 26.10 -7.95 -8.88
C GLY A 94 25.24 -8.84 -7.98
N ALA A 95 25.80 -9.93 -7.47
CA ALA A 95 25.10 -10.97 -6.70
C ALA A 95 24.29 -10.41 -5.51
N LYS A 96 24.85 -9.40 -4.81
CA LYS A 96 24.14 -8.72 -3.72
C LYS A 96 22.92 -7.93 -4.23
N ALA A 97 23.04 -7.30 -5.41
CA ALA A 97 21.92 -6.56 -6.00
C ALA A 97 20.81 -7.52 -6.46
N ASP A 98 21.17 -8.67 -7.01
CA ASP A 98 20.19 -9.66 -7.49
C ASP A 98 19.40 -10.26 -6.34
N ALA A 99 20.05 -10.57 -5.22
CA ALA A 99 19.38 -11.03 -4.01
C ALA A 99 18.40 -9.99 -3.42
N VAL A 100 18.78 -8.70 -3.46
CA VAL A 100 17.87 -7.61 -3.02
C VAL A 100 16.68 -7.46 -3.98
N LYS A 101 16.90 -7.60 -5.30
CA LYS A 101 15.80 -7.61 -6.28
C LYS A 101 14.79 -8.72 -6.00
N GLU A 102 15.27 -9.93 -5.72
CA GLU A 102 14.42 -11.08 -5.35
C GLU A 102 13.60 -10.79 -4.09
N ALA A 103 14.24 -10.24 -3.04
CA ALA A 103 13.56 -9.84 -1.82
C ALA A 103 12.46 -8.80 -2.07
N TYR A 104 12.70 -7.82 -2.94
CA TYR A 104 11.70 -6.83 -3.32
C TYR A 104 10.53 -7.44 -4.11
N ILE A 105 10.81 -8.33 -5.06
CA ILE A 105 9.75 -9.04 -5.80
C ILE A 105 8.84 -9.80 -4.83
N ASN A 106 9.43 -10.51 -3.88
CA ASN A 106 8.69 -11.25 -2.85
C ASN A 106 7.88 -10.31 -1.96
N ALA A 107 8.44 -9.15 -1.58
CA ALA A 107 7.76 -8.13 -0.78
C ALA A 107 6.54 -7.54 -1.52
N PHE A 108 6.68 -7.19 -2.79
CA PHE A 108 5.57 -6.68 -3.60
C PHE A 108 4.47 -7.74 -3.77
N ASN A 109 4.83 -8.98 -4.08
CA ASN A 109 3.87 -10.08 -4.22
C ASN A 109 3.12 -10.35 -2.91
N TRP A 110 3.83 -10.36 -1.79
CA TRP A 110 3.22 -10.52 -0.47
C TRP A 110 2.24 -9.38 -0.17
N MET A 111 2.65 -8.12 -0.35
CA MET A 111 1.82 -6.96 -0.08
C MET A 111 0.56 -6.95 -0.96
N THR A 112 0.71 -7.27 -2.25
CA THR A 112 -0.43 -7.39 -3.18
C THR A 112 -1.42 -8.46 -2.72
N ALA A 113 -0.92 -9.61 -2.26
CA ALA A 113 -1.78 -10.68 -1.75
C ALA A 113 -2.52 -10.27 -0.46
N GLU A 114 -1.85 -9.55 0.45
CA GLU A 114 -2.49 -9.06 1.68
C GLU A 114 -3.55 -7.99 1.38
N LEU A 115 -3.26 -7.04 0.51
CA LEU A 115 -4.21 -6.02 0.07
C LEU A 115 -5.46 -6.66 -0.55
N ARG A 116 -5.28 -7.67 -1.39
CA ARG A 116 -6.39 -8.40 -2.02
C ARG A 116 -7.26 -9.13 -1.00
N LYS A 117 -6.66 -9.84 -0.04
CA LYS A 117 -7.39 -10.51 1.04
C LYS A 117 -8.21 -9.49 1.85
N TYR A 118 -7.61 -8.35 2.18
CA TYR A 118 -8.31 -7.31 2.92
C TYR A 118 -9.51 -6.76 2.16
N SER A 119 -9.35 -6.50 0.86
CA SER A 119 -10.44 -6.08 -0.03
C SER A 119 -11.56 -7.11 -0.11
N GLU A 120 -11.23 -8.40 -0.26
CA GLU A 120 -12.21 -9.49 -0.31
C GLU A 120 -13.02 -9.61 1.00
N ILE A 121 -12.37 -9.49 2.16
CA ILE A 121 -13.03 -9.52 3.48
C ILE A 121 -13.96 -8.32 3.62
N TYR A 122 -13.48 -7.11 3.31
CA TYR A 122 -14.26 -5.89 3.35
C TYR A 122 -15.52 -5.97 2.47
N GLU A 123 -15.38 -6.43 1.23
CA GLU A 123 -16.50 -6.58 0.31
C GLU A 123 -17.51 -7.62 0.79
N ALA A 124 -17.05 -8.74 1.34
CA ALA A 124 -17.92 -9.77 1.90
C ALA A 124 -18.74 -9.24 3.08
N GLU A 125 -18.12 -8.52 4.02
CA GLU A 125 -18.81 -7.91 5.14
C GLU A 125 -19.80 -6.83 4.70
N ARG A 126 -19.39 -5.95 3.79
CA ARG A 126 -20.26 -4.91 3.22
C ARG A 126 -21.48 -5.52 2.53
N ASN A 127 -21.28 -6.56 1.73
CA ASN A 127 -22.37 -7.24 1.03
C ASN A 127 -23.33 -7.94 2.00
N ALA A 128 -22.80 -8.56 3.06
CA ALA A 128 -23.63 -9.19 4.11
C ALA A 128 -24.52 -8.15 4.82
N VAL A 129 -23.97 -7.00 5.20
CA VAL A 129 -24.73 -5.92 5.84
C VAL A 129 -25.76 -5.30 4.89
N MET A 130 -25.39 -5.13 3.60
CA MET A 130 -26.31 -4.63 2.60
C MET A 130 -27.48 -5.59 2.37
N LEU A 131 -27.23 -6.91 2.34
CA LEU A 131 -28.26 -7.93 2.21
C LEU A 131 -29.21 -7.93 3.42
N GLU A 132 -28.67 -7.79 4.65
CA GLU A 132 -29.48 -7.64 5.86
C GLU A 132 -30.36 -6.38 5.77
N TYR A 133 -29.77 -5.26 5.34
CA TYR A 133 -30.53 -4.01 5.14
C TYR A 133 -31.69 -4.20 4.15
N MET A 134 -31.48 -4.84 3.00
CA MET A 134 -32.51 -5.08 2.00
C MET A 134 -33.62 -5.97 2.54
N LYS A 135 -33.28 -7.08 3.18
CA LYS A 135 -34.26 -8.01 3.78
C LYS A 135 -35.14 -7.32 4.84
N GLU A 136 -34.54 -6.58 5.74
CA GLU A 136 -35.28 -5.88 6.78
C GLU A 136 -36.14 -4.74 6.22
N LYS A 137 -35.69 -4.06 5.17
CA LYS A 137 -36.47 -3.03 4.45
C LYS A 137 -37.70 -3.61 3.78
N ASP A 138 -37.58 -4.75 3.10
CA ASP A 138 -38.68 -5.41 2.42
C ASP A 138 -39.73 -5.92 3.42
N VAL A 139 -39.33 -6.55 4.51
CA VAL A 139 -40.22 -6.98 5.60
C VAL A 139 -40.93 -5.77 6.26
N ALA A 140 -40.20 -4.65 6.45
CA ALA A 140 -40.76 -3.43 7.03
C ALA A 140 -41.83 -2.79 6.13
N SER A 141 -41.71 -2.90 4.81
CA SER A 141 -42.65 -2.36 3.82
C SER A 141 -44.01 -3.09 3.86
N MET A 142 -44.05 -4.31 4.37
CA MET A 142 -45.29 -5.15 4.43
C MET A 142 -46.15 -4.92 5.67
N SER A 143 -45.66 -4.20 6.68
CA SER A 143 -46.42 -3.98 7.93
C SER A 143 -46.06 -2.65 8.60
N GLY A 144 -47.09 -1.85 8.94
CA GLY A 144 -46.89 -0.53 9.57
C GLY A 144 -46.20 -0.56 10.94
N ARG A 145 -46.35 -1.66 11.72
CA ARG A 145 -45.63 -1.83 13.00
C ARG A 145 -44.14 -2.15 12.77
N LEU A 146 -43.84 -2.95 11.75
CA LEU A 146 -42.48 -3.27 11.35
C LEU A 146 -41.79 -2.04 10.74
N LEU A 147 -42.53 -1.22 9.97
CA LEU A 147 -42.02 0.02 9.41
C LEU A 147 -41.53 1.00 10.47
N ASN A 148 -42.27 1.14 11.59
CA ASN A 148 -41.84 2.00 12.69
C ASN A 148 -40.56 1.48 13.37
N ARG A 149 -40.42 0.17 13.58
CA ARG A 149 -39.21 -0.46 14.11
C ARG A 149 -38.03 -0.32 13.13
N TRP A 150 -38.29 -0.52 11.86
CA TRP A 150 -37.29 -0.32 10.80
C TRP A 150 -36.75 1.10 10.81
N GLY A 151 -37.62 2.10 10.72
CA GLY A 151 -37.22 3.51 10.61
C GLY A 151 -36.47 4.04 11.82
N ARG A 152 -36.90 3.65 13.03
CA ARG A 152 -36.35 4.19 14.31
C ARG A 152 -35.17 3.42 14.86
N VAL A 153 -35.03 2.13 14.59
CA VAL A 153 -34.04 1.28 15.25
C VAL A 153 -33.11 0.61 14.24
N LYS A 154 -33.65 -0.20 13.33
CA LYS A 154 -32.84 -1.07 12.47
C LYS A 154 -32.09 -0.30 11.39
N LYS A 155 -32.78 0.58 10.68
CA LYS A 155 -32.16 1.38 9.61
C LYS A 155 -30.98 2.22 10.10
N PRO A 156 -31.07 3.01 11.20
CA PRO A 156 -29.92 3.75 11.71
C PRO A 156 -28.76 2.86 12.14
N GLN A 157 -29.02 1.69 12.74
CA GLN A 157 -27.99 0.75 13.14
C GLN A 157 -27.22 0.18 11.95
N LEU A 158 -27.93 -0.23 10.89
CA LEU A 158 -27.30 -0.79 9.69
C LEU A 158 -26.55 0.28 8.89
N LEU A 159 -27.08 1.50 8.80
CA LEU A 159 -26.38 2.60 8.16
C LEU A 159 -25.10 2.97 8.90
N ALA A 160 -25.13 3.03 10.24
CA ALA A 160 -23.94 3.28 11.05
C ALA A 160 -22.90 2.15 10.91
N ARG A 161 -23.34 0.91 10.69
CA ARG A 161 -22.43 -0.22 10.44
C ARG A 161 -21.80 -0.14 9.06
N ILE A 162 -22.57 0.22 8.03
CA ILE A 162 -22.06 0.49 6.67
C ILE A 162 -21.02 1.60 6.70
N GLU A 163 -21.33 2.73 7.35
CA GLU A 163 -20.43 3.87 7.49
C GLU A 163 -19.12 3.50 8.19
N ARG A 164 -19.16 2.68 9.25
CA ARG A 164 -17.94 2.16 9.89
C ARG A 164 -17.10 1.30 8.94
N LEU A 165 -17.73 0.42 8.17
CA LEU A 165 -17.04 -0.41 7.19
C LEU A 165 -16.41 0.44 6.09
N GLU A 166 -17.10 1.47 5.61
CA GLU A 166 -16.57 2.42 4.63
C GLU A 166 -15.37 3.21 5.17
N GLN A 167 -15.43 3.63 6.45
CA GLN A 167 -14.29 4.27 7.12
C GLN A 167 -13.11 3.30 7.32
N GLN A 168 -13.36 2.04 7.66
CA GLN A 168 -12.33 1.01 7.79
C GLN A 168 -11.68 0.67 6.44
N GLY A 169 -12.46 0.66 5.36
CA GLY A 169 -11.94 0.46 4.01
C GLY A 169 -11.03 1.59 3.51
N GLN A 170 -11.15 2.80 4.11
CA GLN A 170 -10.28 3.95 3.83
C GLN A 170 -9.05 4.01 4.76
N ILE A 171 -9.07 3.29 5.88
CA ILE A 171 -7.93 3.21 6.81
C ILE A 171 -7.02 2.09 6.31
N GLY A 172 -5.79 2.43 5.93
CA GLY A 172 -4.80 1.47 5.44
C GLY A 172 -4.60 0.26 6.38
N LEU A 173 -4.04 -0.79 5.83
CA LEU A 173 -3.77 -2.08 6.47
C LEU A 173 -3.24 -1.94 7.92
N PRO A 174 -3.74 -2.76 8.87
CA PRO A 174 -3.17 -2.80 10.21
C PRO A 174 -1.70 -3.23 10.13
N GLY A 175 -0.80 -2.38 10.63
CA GLY A 175 0.65 -2.60 10.63
C GLY A 175 1.43 -1.69 9.70
N VAL A 176 0.80 -0.84 8.91
CA VAL A 176 1.45 0.23 8.15
C VAL A 176 1.39 1.50 9.01
N ALA A 177 2.51 1.83 9.67
CA ALA A 177 2.63 3.09 10.41
C ALA A 177 2.44 4.28 9.46
N LYS A 178 1.68 5.26 9.95
CA LYS A 178 1.56 6.57 9.30
C LYS A 178 2.90 7.27 9.24
#